data_e25cd23b52915c9a5e51b4cc9f8d7249
#
_entry.id   e25cd23b52915c9a5e51b4cc9f8d7249
#
_cell.length_a   1.000
_cell.length_b   1.000
_cell.length_c   1.000
_cell.angle_alpha   90.00
_cell.angle_beta   90.00
_cell.angle_gamma   90.00
#
_symmetry.space_group_name_H-M   'P 1'
#
loop_
_entity.id
_entity.type
_entity.pdbx_description
1 polymer ?
#
loop_
_entity_poly.entity_id
_entity_poly.type
_entity_poly.pdbx_seq_one_letter_code
_entity_poly.pdbx_strand_id
1 'polypeptide(L)'
;MKKLWIFVVLCVLAAGAVAQGPVAVFSSSVRPFEVSGNVSVTRFSLLADDAQIAAVQAEAAKYPEMINLSVTPSTPGMYSCVLEVTGQPEPEYVHKMFLAFGVASVQVDGQGRNLSELAAILEN
;
A
#
# COMPACT_ATOMS: atom_id res chain seq x y z
N MET A 1 -18.96 -33.08 -10.56
CA MET A 1 -19.79 -31.95 -10.17
C MET A 1 -19.33 -31.29 -8.91
N LYS A 2 -19.04 -32.03 -7.85
CA LYS A 2 -18.55 -31.48 -6.60
C LYS A 2 -17.23 -30.73 -6.78
N LYS A 3 -16.33 -31.24 -7.58
CA LYS A 3 -15.05 -30.60 -7.87
C LYS A 3 -15.23 -29.25 -8.57
N LEU A 4 -16.19 -29.21 -9.50
CA LEU A 4 -16.48 -27.98 -10.21
C LEU A 4 -17.04 -26.92 -9.29
N TRP A 5 -17.83 -27.34 -8.35
CA TRP A 5 -18.44 -26.44 -7.38
C TRP A 5 -17.39 -25.82 -6.46
N ILE A 6 -16.46 -26.65 -5.98
CA ILE A 6 -15.37 -26.18 -5.13
C ILE A 6 -14.50 -25.20 -5.91
N PHE A 7 -14.25 -25.47 -7.18
CA PHE A 7 -13.47 -24.57 -8.03
C PHE A 7 -14.13 -23.20 -8.15
N VAL A 8 -15.45 -23.18 -8.32
CA VAL A 8 -16.20 -21.92 -8.41
C VAL A 8 -16.09 -21.12 -7.11
N VAL A 9 -16.18 -21.79 -5.97
CA VAL A 9 -16.05 -21.12 -4.68
C VAL A 9 -14.64 -20.51 -4.54
N LEU A 10 -13.60 -21.22 -4.94
CA LEU A 10 -12.24 -20.70 -4.90
C LEU A 10 -12.07 -19.48 -5.79
N CYS A 11 -12.67 -19.49 -6.97
CA CYS A 11 -12.62 -18.35 -7.88
C CYS A 11 -13.30 -17.11 -7.27
N VAL A 12 -14.43 -17.31 -6.59
CA VAL A 12 -15.13 -16.21 -5.93
C VAL A 12 -14.29 -15.63 -4.81
N LEU A 13 -13.63 -16.48 -4.02
CA LEU A 13 -12.76 -16.01 -2.96
C LEU A 13 -11.57 -15.23 -3.51
N ALA A 14 -10.96 -15.73 -4.58
CA ALA A 14 -9.84 -15.05 -5.22
C ALA A 14 -10.27 -13.70 -5.78
N ALA A 15 -11.43 -13.64 -6.42
CA ALA A 15 -11.97 -12.40 -6.95
C ALA A 15 -12.27 -11.41 -5.82
N GLY A 16 -12.80 -11.88 -4.69
CA GLY A 16 -13.04 -11.04 -3.53
C GLY A 16 -11.75 -10.45 -2.97
N ALA A 17 -10.68 -11.25 -2.90
CA ALA A 17 -9.39 -10.77 -2.42
C ALA A 17 -8.81 -9.69 -3.35
N VAL A 18 -8.92 -9.91 -4.67
CA VAL A 18 -8.46 -8.93 -5.67
C VAL A 18 -9.28 -7.64 -5.58
N ALA A 19 -10.59 -7.77 -5.37
CA ALA A 19 -11.48 -6.62 -5.30
C ALA A 19 -11.22 -5.75 -4.06
N GLN A 20 -10.55 -6.29 -3.05
CA GLN A 20 -10.23 -5.53 -1.84
C GLN A 20 -9.08 -4.53 -2.04
N GLY A 21 -8.41 -4.60 -3.18
CA GLY A 21 -7.32 -3.68 -3.48
C GLY A 21 -5.98 -4.10 -2.91
N PRO A 22 -4.95 -3.29 -3.12
CA PRO A 22 -3.61 -3.61 -2.65
C PRO A 22 -3.49 -3.53 -1.13
N VAL A 23 -2.53 -4.27 -0.60
CA VAL A 23 -2.23 -4.29 0.83
C VAL A 23 -0.84 -3.68 1.03
N ALA A 24 -0.75 -2.69 1.91
CA ALA A 24 0.54 -2.09 2.25
C ALA A 24 1.20 -2.91 3.37
N VAL A 25 2.47 -3.23 3.18
CA VAL A 25 3.23 -4.08 4.10
C VAL A 25 4.37 -3.27 4.71
N PHE A 26 4.42 -3.25 6.03
CA PHE A 26 5.47 -2.58 6.79
C PHE A 26 6.26 -3.59 7.61
N SER A 27 7.52 -3.28 7.86
CA SER A 27 8.39 -4.09 8.71
C SER A 27 8.87 -3.24 9.87
N SER A 28 8.82 -3.78 11.08
CA SER A 28 9.33 -3.08 12.27
C SER A 28 10.84 -2.90 12.25
N SER A 29 11.54 -3.67 11.40
CA SER A 29 13.00 -3.54 11.26
C SER A 29 13.42 -2.34 10.39
N VAL A 30 12.46 -1.74 9.69
CA VAL A 30 12.70 -0.58 8.82
C VAL A 30 11.81 0.55 9.31
N ARG A 31 12.39 1.72 9.53
CA ARG A 31 11.61 2.88 9.94
C ARG A 31 10.66 3.25 8.80
N PRO A 32 9.35 3.15 9.01
CA PRO A 32 8.41 3.36 7.91
C PRO A 32 8.20 4.82 7.53
N PHE A 33 8.46 5.74 8.45
CA PHE A 33 8.18 7.15 8.23
C PHE A 33 9.31 8.01 8.81
N GLU A 34 9.87 8.87 7.98
CA GLU A 34 10.94 9.77 8.38
C GLU A 34 10.68 11.15 7.78
N VAL A 35 11.02 12.18 8.53
CA VAL A 35 10.98 13.55 8.04
C VAL A 35 12.40 14.07 7.95
N SER A 36 12.77 14.58 6.78
CA SER A 36 14.08 15.14 6.52
C SER A 36 13.90 16.49 5.84
N GLY A 37 14.19 17.56 6.57
CA GLY A 37 13.97 18.90 6.06
C GLY A 37 12.50 19.14 5.75
N ASN A 38 12.19 19.42 4.48
CA ASN A 38 10.83 19.71 4.03
C ASN A 38 10.15 18.51 3.35
N VAL A 39 10.72 17.33 3.49
CA VAL A 39 10.22 16.12 2.82
C VAL A 39 10.00 15.03 3.84
N SER A 40 8.88 14.33 3.74
CA SER A 40 8.67 13.11 4.49
C SER A 40 8.83 11.91 3.56
N VAL A 41 9.32 10.81 4.10
CA VAL A 41 9.58 9.58 3.34
C VAL A 41 8.87 8.43 4.04
N THR A 42 8.03 7.72 3.30
CA THR A 42 7.34 6.53 3.80
C THR A 42 7.82 5.33 2.98
N ARG A 43 8.34 4.31 3.66
CA ARG A 43 8.84 3.10 3.03
C ARG A 43 7.93 1.93 3.34
N PHE A 44 7.50 1.23 2.30
CA PHE A 44 6.57 0.12 2.45
C PHE A 44 6.63 -0.77 1.22
N SER A 45 5.98 -1.93 1.32
CA SER A 45 5.77 -2.79 0.15
C SER A 45 4.28 -2.84 -0.14
N LEU A 46 3.93 -3.12 -1.39
CA LEU A 46 2.53 -3.32 -1.79
C LEU A 46 2.36 -4.74 -2.31
N LEU A 47 1.40 -5.45 -1.76
CA LEU A 47 0.91 -6.70 -2.32
C LEU A 47 -0.18 -6.33 -3.31
N ALA A 48 0.10 -6.49 -4.59
CA ALA A 48 -0.79 -5.99 -5.64
C ALA A 48 -0.44 -6.64 -6.97
N ASP A 49 -1.39 -6.62 -7.89
CA ASP A 49 -1.11 -7.03 -9.28
C ASP A 49 -0.66 -5.81 -10.10
N ASP A 50 -0.28 -6.08 -11.35
CA ASP A 50 0.23 -5.03 -12.24
C ASP A 50 -0.79 -3.92 -12.48
N ALA A 51 -2.07 -4.28 -12.60
CA ALA A 51 -3.13 -3.30 -12.83
C ALA A 51 -3.33 -2.40 -11.61
N GLN A 52 -3.26 -2.97 -10.42
CA GLN A 52 -3.37 -2.21 -9.18
C GLN A 52 -2.19 -1.26 -9.00
N ILE A 53 -0.99 -1.71 -9.32
CA ILE A 53 0.21 -0.87 -9.25
C ILE A 53 0.11 0.28 -10.25
N ALA A 54 -0.36 0.00 -11.46
CA ALA A 54 -0.55 1.06 -12.47
C ALA A 54 -1.54 2.11 -11.97
N ALA A 55 -2.60 1.69 -11.30
CA ALA A 55 -3.58 2.60 -10.74
C ALA A 55 -2.99 3.47 -9.62
N VAL A 56 -2.17 2.87 -8.75
CA VAL A 56 -1.49 3.61 -7.68
C VAL A 56 -0.53 4.65 -8.27
N GLN A 57 0.25 4.26 -9.25
CA GLN A 57 1.19 5.18 -9.91
C GLN A 57 0.45 6.31 -10.62
N ALA A 58 -0.67 6.02 -11.25
CA ALA A 58 -1.48 7.04 -11.91
C ALA A 58 -2.04 8.04 -10.90
N GLU A 59 -2.48 7.57 -9.74
CA GLU A 59 -2.99 8.46 -8.70
C GLU A 59 -1.87 9.36 -8.16
N ALA A 60 -0.70 8.81 -7.90
CA ALA A 60 0.45 9.58 -7.43
C ALA A 60 0.88 10.63 -8.46
N ALA A 61 0.78 10.32 -9.74
CA ALA A 61 1.19 11.21 -10.82
C ALA A 61 0.29 12.44 -10.95
N LYS A 62 -0.87 12.45 -10.31
CA LYS A 62 -1.74 13.62 -10.32
C LYS A 62 -1.16 14.81 -9.53
N TYR A 63 -0.20 14.54 -8.66
CA TYR A 63 0.35 15.55 -7.76
C TYR A 63 1.88 15.58 -7.85
N PRO A 64 2.45 15.85 -9.03
CA PRO A 64 3.89 15.70 -9.25
C PRO A 64 4.75 16.66 -8.42
N GLU A 65 4.19 17.79 -7.99
CA GLU A 65 4.93 18.77 -7.20
C GLU A 65 4.96 18.41 -5.71
N MET A 66 4.04 17.58 -5.24
CA MET A 66 3.90 17.22 -3.85
C MET A 66 4.31 15.80 -3.55
N ILE A 67 4.11 14.90 -4.49
CA ILE A 67 4.27 13.46 -4.29
C ILE A 67 5.26 12.90 -5.31
N ASN A 68 6.21 12.11 -4.83
CA ASN A 68 7.08 11.31 -5.67
C ASN A 68 7.02 9.88 -5.17
N LEU A 69 6.45 8.99 -5.96
CA LEU A 69 6.31 7.58 -5.62
C LEU A 69 7.25 6.76 -6.49
N SER A 70 8.17 6.05 -5.85
CA SER A 70 9.07 5.11 -6.53
C SER A 70 8.57 3.70 -6.27
N VAL A 71 8.41 2.92 -7.34
CA VAL A 71 7.91 1.55 -7.26
C VAL A 71 8.92 0.64 -7.96
N THR A 72 9.37 -0.38 -7.25
CA THR A 72 10.33 -1.36 -7.78
C THR A 72 9.79 -2.76 -7.54
N PRO A 73 9.72 -3.61 -8.59
CA PRO A 73 9.30 -4.99 -8.38
C PRO A 73 10.26 -5.70 -7.43
N SER A 74 9.70 -6.44 -6.49
CA SER A 74 10.47 -7.20 -5.50
C SER A 74 10.35 -8.70 -5.77
N THR A 75 9.21 -9.27 -5.39
CA THR A 75 8.89 -10.67 -5.68
C THR A 75 7.57 -10.70 -6.44
N PRO A 76 7.20 -11.83 -7.06
CA PRO A 76 5.91 -11.89 -7.75
C PRO A 76 4.77 -11.46 -6.84
N GLY A 77 3.98 -10.48 -7.30
CA GLY A 77 2.86 -9.95 -6.53
C GLY A 77 3.24 -8.96 -5.44
N MET A 78 4.52 -8.58 -5.33
CA MET A 78 4.97 -7.64 -4.32
C MET A 78 5.87 -6.57 -4.94
N TYR A 79 5.67 -5.33 -4.53
CA TYR A 79 6.44 -4.19 -5.01
C TYR A 79 6.99 -3.40 -3.83
N SER A 80 8.25 -3.00 -3.95
CA SER A 80 8.89 -2.14 -2.94
C SER A 80 8.62 -0.69 -3.31
N CYS A 81 8.11 0.09 -2.36
CA CYS A 81 7.66 1.45 -2.63
C CYS A 81 8.32 2.44 -1.67
N VAL A 82 8.64 3.61 -2.22
CA VAL A 82 9.08 4.75 -1.43
C VAL A 82 8.21 5.94 -1.83
N LEU A 83 7.48 6.49 -0.86
CA LEU A 83 6.62 7.64 -1.08
C LEU A 83 7.27 8.86 -0.42
N GLU A 84 7.63 9.84 -1.23
CA GLU A 84 8.15 11.11 -0.76
C GLU A 84 7.08 12.18 -0.88
N VAL A 85 6.85 12.92 0.19
CA VAL A 85 5.84 13.98 0.20
C VAL A 85 6.49 15.27 0.67
N THR A 86 6.34 16.33 -0.12
CA THR A 86 6.88 17.63 0.19
C THR A 86 5.95 18.37 1.15
N GLY A 87 6.51 19.14 2.07
CA GLY A 87 5.73 19.95 2.99
C GLY A 87 5.58 19.39 4.39
N GLN A 88 6.33 18.34 4.74
CA GLN A 88 6.32 17.73 6.07
C GLN A 88 4.92 17.28 6.51
N PRO A 89 4.24 16.44 5.74
CA PRO A 89 2.91 15.98 6.11
C PRO A 89 2.94 15.14 7.38
N GLU A 90 1.85 15.19 8.13
CA GLU A 90 1.65 14.33 9.27
C GLU A 90 1.26 12.92 8.80
N PRO A 91 1.41 11.91 9.69
CA PRO A 91 1.00 10.53 9.33
C PRO A 91 -0.45 10.41 8.86
N GLU A 92 -1.36 11.25 9.38
CA GLU A 92 -2.74 11.24 8.91
C GLU A 92 -2.87 11.62 7.45
N TYR A 93 -2.00 12.49 6.97
CA TYR A 93 -2.00 12.87 5.56
C TYR A 93 -1.60 11.67 4.69
N VAL A 94 -0.61 10.91 5.15
CA VAL A 94 -0.20 9.68 4.45
C VAL A 94 -1.35 8.67 4.43
N HIS A 95 -2.10 8.58 5.53
CA HIS A 95 -3.28 7.72 5.58
C HIS A 95 -4.29 8.11 4.48
N LYS A 96 -4.55 9.40 4.32
CA LYS A 96 -5.46 9.86 3.28
C LYS A 96 -4.95 9.54 1.89
N MET A 97 -3.63 9.64 1.68
CA MET A 97 -3.04 9.27 0.40
C MET A 97 -3.21 7.79 0.11
N PHE A 98 -3.03 6.93 1.11
CA PHE A 98 -3.22 5.50 0.94
C PHE A 98 -4.66 5.17 0.57
N LEU A 99 -5.62 5.89 1.15
CA LEU A 99 -7.02 5.74 0.74
C LEU A 99 -7.20 6.11 -0.73
N ALA A 100 -6.57 7.20 -1.17
CA ALA A 100 -6.64 7.63 -2.56
C ALA A 100 -5.99 6.62 -3.50
N PHE A 101 -4.95 5.95 -3.05
CA PHE A 101 -4.28 4.89 -3.83
C PHE A 101 -5.10 3.61 -3.92
N GLY A 102 -6.17 3.51 -3.15
CA GLY A 102 -6.99 2.30 -3.13
C GLY A 102 -6.48 1.20 -2.21
N VAL A 103 -5.55 1.52 -1.32
CA VAL A 103 -5.03 0.54 -0.35
C VAL A 103 -6.16 0.11 0.58
N ALA A 104 -6.38 -1.19 0.68
CA ALA A 104 -7.50 -1.73 1.44
C ALA A 104 -7.15 -2.00 2.90
N SER A 105 -5.91 -2.42 3.15
CA SER A 105 -5.49 -2.79 4.50
C SER A 105 -3.96 -2.71 4.59
N VAL A 106 -3.45 -2.86 5.79
CA VAL A 106 -2.02 -2.86 6.04
C VAL A 106 -1.61 -4.11 6.79
N GLN A 107 -0.34 -4.48 6.67
CA GLN A 107 0.27 -5.56 7.45
C GLN A 107 1.52 -5.01 8.11
N VAL A 108 1.76 -5.41 9.34
CA VAL A 108 2.99 -5.10 10.05
C VAL A 108 3.59 -6.41 10.53
N ASP A 109 4.77 -6.74 10.02
CA ASP A 109 5.47 -8.00 10.34
C ASP A 109 4.56 -9.22 10.13
N GLY A 110 3.78 -9.21 9.04
CA GLY A 110 2.90 -10.32 8.70
C GLY A 110 1.55 -10.31 9.37
N GLN A 111 1.30 -9.35 10.26
CA GLN A 111 0.00 -9.25 10.94
C GLN A 111 -0.88 -8.21 10.26
N GLY A 112 -2.10 -8.61 9.90
CA GLY A 112 -3.06 -7.70 9.30
C GLY A 112 -3.56 -6.64 10.27
N ARG A 113 -3.67 -5.42 9.77
CA ARG A 113 -4.20 -4.28 10.52
C ARG A 113 -5.17 -3.51 9.64
N ASN A 114 -6.08 -2.78 10.27
CA ASN A 114 -6.96 -1.90 9.53
C ASN A 114 -6.20 -0.69 9.02
N LEU A 115 -6.58 -0.19 7.86
CA LEU A 115 -5.96 1.03 7.32
C LEU A 115 -6.13 2.21 8.26
N SER A 116 -7.19 2.25 9.05
CA SER A 116 -7.41 3.30 10.02
C SER A 116 -6.33 3.38 11.10
N GLU A 117 -5.53 2.31 11.27
CA GLU A 117 -4.44 2.29 12.24
C GLU A 117 -3.12 2.81 11.65
N LEU A 118 -3.12 3.16 10.37
CA LEU A 118 -1.88 3.53 9.68
C LEU A 118 -1.17 4.70 10.35
N ALA A 119 -1.89 5.74 10.73
CA ALA A 119 -1.26 6.90 11.35
C ALA A 119 -0.50 6.51 12.63
N ALA A 120 -1.10 5.64 13.44
CA ALA A 120 -0.46 5.16 14.66
C ALA A 120 0.77 4.29 14.34
N ILE A 121 0.69 3.49 13.29
CA ILE A 121 1.82 2.66 12.84
C ILE A 121 3.00 3.55 12.44
N LEU A 122 2.73 4.62 11.70
CA LEU A 122 3.77 5.51 11.20
C LEU A 122 4.40 6.36 12.30
N GLU A 123 3.69 6.62 13.36
CA GLU A 123 4.20 7.41 14.49
C GLU A 123 5.20 6.63 15.35
N ASN A 124 5.17 5.32 15.25
CA ASN A 124 6.11 4.47 15.96
C ASN A 124 7.37 4.28 15.13
#